data_a90e2412ffd13adbe226dbf399f0da7d
#
_entry.id   a90e2412ffd13adbe226dbf399f0da7d
#
_cell.length_a   1.000
_cell.length_b   1.000
_cell.length_c   1.000
_cell.angle_alpha   90.00
_cell.angle_beta   90.00
_cell.angle_gamma   90.00
#
_symmetry.space_group_name_H-M   'P 1'
#
loop_
_entity.id
_entity.type
_entity.pdbx_description
1 polymer ?
#
loop_
_entity_poly.entity_id
_entity_poly.type
_entity_poly.pdbx_seq_one_letter_code
_entity_poly.pdbx_strand_id
1 'polypeptide(L)'
;LTPIFVVVEGVLEILIPTVMASLIDEGITGKSMPAIVKFGLILLACSLCSLAAGFLAGKFAAIAGAGFAKNLRHDEFEKVQGFSFTNIDKFSTGSIITRLTTDVTNLQNAYSMIIRLGVRAPIMMIVAWIFSFRISPSISLVFLACIPVLAFGLCGLAVYVHPVFERVFHTYDKLNNVVDENLQGIRVVKSYTRESHEIAKFGRISQRIYKDFSKADRVMSFNNPLMMVCVYVSMILIAWMGSKQIVASGNNAALGLTTGDLTALVTYAMQILMAMMMLSMVFVMCIISQASAERICQVLNEESTVTNPANPIKAVSYTHLTLPT
;
A
#
# COMPACT_ATOMS: atom_id res chain seq x y z
N LEU A 1 3.34 1.53 -18.84
CA LEU A 1 4.24 2.70 -18.82
C LEU A 1 4.62 3.11 -17.39
N THR A 2 3.68 3.09 -16.42
CA THR A 2 3.96 3.49 -15.02
C THR A 2 5.20 2.80 -14.43
N PRO A 3 5.35 1.46 -14.45
CA PRO A 3 6.51 0.82 -13.87
C PRO A 3 7.85 1.29 -14.47
N ILE A 4 7.87 1.57 -15.77
CA ILE A 4 9.09 2.04 -16.46
C ILE A 4 9.52 3.40 -15.90
N PHE A 5 8.60 4.36 -15.78
CA PHE A 5 8.92 5.68 -15.24
C PHE A 5 9.27 5.63 -13.75
N VAL A 6 8.63 4.74 -12.99
CA VAL A 6 8.98 4.50 -11.58
C VAL A 6 10.40 3.93 -11.43
N VAL A 7 10.80 3.02 -12.32
CA VAL A 7 12.18 2.49 -12.34
C VAL A 7 13.18 3.61 -12.65
N VAL A 8 12.91 4.43 -13.67
CA VAL A 8 13.77 5.56 -14.05
C VAL A 8 13.89 6.56 -12.90
N GLU A 9 12.76 6.94 -12.30
CA GLU A 9 12.71 7.82 -11.12
C GLU A 9 13.56 7.25 -9.98
N GLY A 10 13.37 5.97 -9.61
CA GLY A 10 14.09 5.32 -8.52
C GLY A 10 15.60 5.19 -8.77
N VAL A 11 16.02 4.89 -9.99
CA VAL A 11 17.44 4.83 -10.36
C VAL A 11 18.08 6.21 -10.28
N LEU A 12 17.42 7.25 -10.77
CA LEU A 12 17.91 8.63 -10.68
C LEU A 12 18.03 9.09 -9.22
N GLU A 13 17.05 8.77 -8.38
CA GLU A 13 17.08 9.09 -6.95
C GLU A 13 18.27 8.44 -6.21
N ILE A 14 18.65 7.22 -6.61
CA ILE A 14 19.79 6.51 -6.01
C ILE A 14 21.13 7.04 -6.56
N LEU A 15 21.14 7.58 -7.76
CA LEU A 15 22.35 8.22 -8.32
C LEU A 15 22.69 9.53 -7.59
N ILE A 16 21.69 10.26 -7.08
CA ILE A 16 21.90 11.55 -6.41
C ILE A 16 22.92 11.45 -5.24
N PRO A 17 22.82 10.51 -4.29
CA PRO A 17 23.81 10.35 -3.22
C PRO A 17 25.22 10.03 -3.73
N THR A 18 25.36 9.25 -4.82
CA THR A 18 26.66 8.97 -5.44
C THR A 18 27.30 10.23 -6.02
N VAL A 19 26.53 11.02 -6.76
CA VAL A 19 27.01 12.28 -7.33
C VAL A 19 27.32 13.29 -6.21
N MET A 20 26.54 13.28 -5.14
CA MET A 20 26.78 14.13 -3.95
C MET A 20 28.09 13.73 -3.25
N ALA A 21 28.42 12.43 -3.18
CA ALA A 21 29.69 11.94 -2.66
C ALA A 21 30.87 12.49 -3.49
N SER A 22 30.78 12.41 -4.82
CA SER A 22 31.80 12.97 -5.72
C SER A 22 31.93 14.52 -5.57
N LEU A 23 30.81 15.22 -5.35
CA LEU A 23 30.85 16.65 -5.07
C LEU A 23 31.60 16.98 -3.76
N ILE A 24 31.40 16.19 -2.72
CA ILE A 24 32.08 16.35 -1.44
C ILE A 24 33.58 16.07 -1.58
N ASP A 25 33.94 14.95 -2.22
CA ASP A 25 35.32 14.48 -2.27
C ASP A 25 36.16 15.28 -3.27
N GLU A 26 35.71 15.46 -4.52
CA GLU A 26 36.46 16.21 -5.55
C GLU A 26 36.26 17.72 -5.47
N GLY A 27 35.05 18.15 -5.04
CA GLY A 27 34.71 19.56 -4.97
C GLY A 27 35.16 20.21 -3.66
N ILE A 28 34.63 19.76 -2.54
CA ILE A 28 34.87 20.39 -1.23
C ILE A 28 36.25 20.00 -0.70
N THR A 29 36.54 18.70 -0.59
CA THR A 29 37.83 18.22 -0.07
C THR A 29 38.96 18.52 -1.03
N GLY A 30 38.75 18.41 -2.35
CA GLY A 30 39.68 18.82 -3.39
C GLY A 30 39.78 20.29 -3.62
N LYS A 31 39.00 21.15 -2.92
CA LYS A 31 38.97 22.62 -3.04
C LYS A 31 38.83 23.11 -4.47
N SER A 32 38.10 22.43 -5.31
CA SER A 32 37.93 22.68 -6.74
C SER A 32 36.56 23.29 -7.05
N MET A 33 36.47 24.61 -7.22
CA MET A 33 35.23 25.29 -7.65
C MET A 33 34.66 24.78 -8.97
N PRO A 34 35.47 24.47 -10.00
CA PRO A 34 34.96 23.88 -11.23
C PRO A 34 34.27 22.48 -11.01
N ALA A 35 34.79 21.65 -10.10
CA ALA A 35 34.20 20.38 -9.74
C ALA A 35 32.85 20.58 -9.03
N ILE A 36 32.75 21.54 -8.09
CA ILE A 36 31.51 21.89 -7.40
C ILE A 36 30.44 22.32 -8.41
N VAL A 37 30.76 23.21 -9.34
CA VAL A 37 29.80 23.63 -10.37
C VAL A 37 29.38 22.48 -11.27
N LYS A 38 30.35 21.68 -11.72
CA LYS A 38 30.09 20.50 -12.56
C LYS A 38 29.10 19.51 -11.88
N PHE A 39 29.41 19.05 -10.68
CA PHE A 39 28.54 18.11 -9.96
C PHE A 39 27.24 18.74 -9.51
N GLY A 40 27.22 20.04 -9.15
CA GLY A 40 26.00 20.77 -8.87
C GLY A 40 25.03 20.82 -10.05
N LEU A 41 25.53 21.04 -11.26
CA LEU A 41 24.73 20.99 -12.50
C LEU A 41 24.21 19.58 -12.79
N ILE A 42 25.04 18.55 -12.55
CA ILE A 42 24.61 17.14 -12.70
C ILE A 42 23.49 16.81 -11.71
N LEU A 43 23.61 17.21 -10.44
CA LEU A 43 22.58 17.04 -9.42
C LEU A 43 21.27 17.73 -9.83
N LEU A 44 21.36 18.96 -10.33
CA LEU A 44 20.20 19.71 -10.83
C LEU A 44 19.53 18.97 -12.00
N ALA A 45 20.32 18.49 -12.96
CA ALA A 45 19.80 17.73 -14.10
C ALA A 45 19.14 16.40 -13.65
N CYS A 46 19.77 15.64 -12.75
CA CYS A 46 19.20 14.42 -12.18
C CYS A 46 17.88 14.70 -11.46
N SER A 47 17.81 15.77 -10.67
CA SER A 47 16.59 16.15 -9.94
C SER A 47 15.45 16.54 -10.89
N LEU A 48 15.75 17.29 -11.95
CA LEU A 48 14.74 17.66 -12.96
C LEU A 48 14.26 16.44 -13.75
N CYS A 49 15.17 15.53 -14.13
CA CYS A 49 14.81 14.28 -14.79
C CYS A 49 13.97 13.37 -13.88
N SER A 50 14.32 13.27 -12.60
CA SER A 50 13.55 12.52 -11.60
C SER A 50 12.16 13.11 -11.41
N LEU A 51 12.04 14.44 -11.32
CA LEU A 51 10.76 15.13 -11.25
C LEU A 51 9.88 14.85 -12.48
N ALA A 52 10.45 14.90 -13.68
CA ALA A 52 9.73 14.59 -14.91
C ALA A 52 9.27 13.12 -14.95
N ALA A 53 10.15 12.20 -14.57
CA ALA A 53 9.82 10.77 -14.49
C ALA A 53 8.72 10.50 -13.45
N GLY A 54 8.81 11.10 -12.27
CA GLY A 54 7.80 10.97 -11.20
C GLY A 54 6.44 11.56 -11.61
N PHE A 55 6.43 12.71 -12.30
CA PHE A 55 5.20 13.28 -12.86
C PHE A 55 4.55 12.36 -13.88
N LEU A 56 5.32 11.80 -14.82
CA LEU A 56 4.83 10.85 -15.82
C LEU A 56 4.37 9.55 -15.18
N ALA A 57 5.09 9.02 -14.20
CA ALA A 57 4.70 7.85 -13.43
C ALA A 57 3.35 8.07 -12.74
N GLY A 58 3.15 9.21 -12.08
CA GLY A 58 1.89 9.59 -11.44
C GLY A 58 0.74 9.73 -12.42
N LYS A 59 0.96 10.41 -13.54
CA LYS A 59 -0.04 10.59 -14.60
C LYS A 59 -0.51 9.25 -15.16
N PHE A 60 0.42 8.38 -15.55
CA PHE A 60 0.06 7.07 -16.11
C PHE A 60 -0.55 6.13 -15.06
N ALA A 61 -0.16 6.23 -13.79
CA ALA A 61 -0.79 5.47 -12.70
C ALA A 61 -2.25 5.88 -12.51
N ALA A 62 -2.53 7.18 -12.53
CA ALA A 62 -3.90 7.70 -12.41
C ALA A 62 -4.79 7.27 -13.59
N ILE A 63 -4.28 7.36 -14.82
CA ILE A 63 -4.99 6.90 -16.02
C ILE A 63 -5.25 5.39 -15.96
N ALA A 64 -4.24 4.60 -15.59
CA ALA A 64 -4.37 3.14 -15.48
C ALA A 64 -5.37 2.74 -14.38
N GLY A 65 -5.31 3.38 -13.20
CA GLY A 65 -6.23 3.12 -12.10
C GLY A 65 -7.67 3.48 -12.44
N ALA A 66 -7.89 4.66 -13.02
CA ALA A 66 -9.22 5.09 -13.45
C ALA A 66 -9.78 4.21 -14.60
N GLY A 67 -8.91 3.83 -15.56
CA GLY A 67 -9.26 2.92 -16.64
C GLY A 67 -9.63 1.52 -16.13
N PHE A 68 -8.87 1.00 -15.20
CA PHE A 68 -9.17 -0.28 -14.52
C PHE A 68 -10.55 -0.23 -13.84
N ALA A 69 -10.79 0.80 -13.03
CA ALA A 69 -12.08 0.95 -12.34
C ALA A 69 -13.26 1.15 -13.30
N LYS A 70 -13.06 1.89 -14.39
CA LYS A 70 -14.08 2.05 -15.43
C LYS A 70 -14.47 0.71 -16.04
N ASN A 71 -13.49 -0.09 -16.47
CA ASN A 71 -13.74 -1.39 -17.08
C ASN A 71 -14.38 -2.34 -16.08
N LEU A 72 -13.88 -2.39 -14.85
CA LEU A 72 -14.43 -3.25 -13.81
C LEU A 72 -15.90 -2.92 -13.51
N ARG A 73 -16.27 -1.64 -13.39
CA ARG A 73 -17.67 -1.22 -13.23
C ARG A 73 -18.53 -1.60 -14.44
N HIS A 74 -17.98 -1.50 -15.64
CA HIS A 74 -18.69 -1.88 -16.85
C HIS A 74 -18.98 -3.37 -16.86
N ASP A 75 -17.98 -4.20 -16.62
CA ASP A 75 -18.08 -5.66 -16.61
C ASP A 75 -19.03 -6.15 -15.50
N GLU A 76 -18.95 -5.58 -14.30
CA GLU A 76 -19.89 -5.87 -13.21
C GLU A 76 -21.33 -5.47 -13.56
N PHE A 77 -21.51 -4.28 -14.13
CA PHE A 77 -22.84 -3.78 -14.49
C PHE A 77 -23.46 -4.63 -15.59
N GLU A 78 -22.69 -4.96 -16.63
CA GLU A 78 -23.12 -5.85 -17.71
C GLU A 78 -23.53 -7.23 -17.17
N LYS A 79 -22.71 -7.77 -16.24
CA LYS A 79 -23.00 -9.06 -15.61
C LYS A 79 -24.31 -9.03 -14.81
N VAL A 80 -24.52 -7.97 -14.03
CA VAL A 80 -25.74 -7.78 -13.23
C VAL A 80 -26.99 -7.63 -14.13
N GLN A 81 -26.88 -6.98 -15.28
CA GLN A 81 -27.99 -6.89 -16.25
C GLN A 81 -28.39 -8.27 -16.81
N GLY A 82 -27.46 -9.20 -16.87
CA GLY A 82 -27.72 -10.59 -17.29
C GLY A 82 -28.28 -11.49 -16.18
N PHE A 83 -28.44 -11.01 -14.96
CA PHE A 83 -28.94 -11.80 -13.83
C PHE A 83 -30.42 -12.09 -13.92
N SER A 84 -30.83 -13.29 -13.50
CA SER A 84 -32.22 -13.62 -13.22
C SER A 84 -32.68 -13.02 -11.88
N PHE A 85 -33.98 -13.02 -11.63
CA PHE A 85 -34.54 -12.57 -10.34
C PHE A 85 -33.94 -13.31 -9.15
N THR A 86 -33.73 -14.62 -9.28
CA THR A 86 -33.12 -15.45 -8.24
C THR A 86 -31.68 -15.01 -7.92
N ASN A 87 -30.89 -14.62 -8.91
CA ASN A 87 -29.54 -14.12 -8.68
C ASN A 87 -29.57 -12.74 -7.99
N ILE A 88 -30.52 -11.85 -8.37
CA ILE A 88 -30.68 -10.53 -7.73
C ILE A 88 -31.09 -10.67 -6.27
N ASP A 89 -32.00 -11.60 -5.95
CA ASP A 89 -32.44 -11.86 -4.57
C ASP A 89 -31.28 -12.37 -3.70
N LYS A 90 -30.37 -13.16 -4.28
CA LYS A 90 -29.18 -13.67 -3.59
C LYS A 90 -28.24 -12.55 -3.12
N PHE A 91 -28.06 -11.50 -3.93
CA PHE A 91 -27.08 -10.47 -3.61
C PHE A 91 -27.63 -9.23 -2.89
N SER A 92 -28.91 -9.01 -2.83
CA SER A 92 -29.59 -7.77 -2.42
C SER A 92 -29.14 -6.53 -3.21
N THR A 93 -30.04 -5.58 -3.43
CA THR A 93 -29.74 -4.35 -4.19
C THR A 93 -28.64 -3.50 -3.53
N GLY A 94 -28.69 -3.36 -2.20
CA GLY A 94 -27.70 -2.59 -1.45
C GLY A 94 -26.28 -3.17 -1.57
N SER A 95 -26.16 -4.52 -1.57
CA SER A 95 -24.87 -5.19 -1.75
C SER A 95 -24.29 -4.95 -3.15
N ILE A 96 -25.10 -5.00 -4.20
CA ILE A 96 -24.67 -4.74 -5.58
C ILE A 96 -24.20 -3.28 -5.72
N ILE A 97 -24.93 -2.32 -5.15
CA ILE A 97 -24.51 -0.90 -5.18
C ILE A 97 -23.16 -0.73 -4.49
N THR A 98 -22.95 -1.34 -3.32
CA THR A 98 -21.66 -1.25 -2.60
C THR A 98 -20.51 -1.82 -3.43
N ARG A 99 -20.72 -2.92 -4.14
CA ARG A 99 -19.71 -3.54 -5.02
C ARG A 99 -19.34 -2.63 -6.17
N LEU A 100 -20.33 -2.10 -6.90
CA LEU A 100 -20.11 -1.17 -8.02
C LEU A 100 -19.48 0.18 -7.62
N THR A 101 -19.58 0.57 -6.36
CA THR A 101 -19.09 1.88 -5.87
C THR A 101 -17.86 1.73 -4.98
N THR A 102 -18.05 1.30 -3.75
CA THR A 102 -17.01 1.29 -2.72
C THR A 102 -15.95 0.23 -3.02
N ASP A 103 -16.35 -1.00 -3.36
CA ASP A 103 -15.41 -2.09 -3.60
C ASP A 103 -14.55 -1.84 -4.84
N VAL A 104 -15.13 -1.36 -5.92
CA VAL A 104 -14.36 -0.96 -7.12
C VAL A 104 -13.40 0.19 -6.80
N THR A 105 -13.81 1.15 -5.96
CA THR A 105 -12.91 2.25 -5.54
C THR A 105 -11.75 1.75 -4.68
N ASN A 106 -11.99 0.80 -3.80
CA ASN A 106 -10.94 0.15 -3.01
C ASN A 106 -9.92 -0.56 -3.91
N LEU A 107 -10.40 -1.33 -4.89
CA LEU A 107 -9.53 -1.98 -5.87
C LEU A 107 -8.77 -0.99 -6.74
N GLN A 108 -9.39 0.09 -7.17
CA GLN A 108 -8.74 1.17 -7.92
C GLN A 108 -7.56 1.76 -7.14
N ASN A 109 -7.77 2.05 -5.85
CA ASN A 109 -6.73 2.61 -4.99
C ASN A 109 -5.59 1.60 -4.77
N ALA A 110 -5.92 0.34 -4.50
CA ALA A 110 -4.94 -0.74 -4.36
C ALA A 110 -4.13 -0.93 -5.64
N TYR A 111 -4.79 -1.02 -6.78
CA TYR A 111 -4.13 -1.16 -8.08
C TYR A 111 -3.17 0.00 -8.35
N SER A 112 -3.61 1.24 -8.15
CA SER A 112 -2.78 2.44 -8.36
C SER A 112 -1.57 2.46 -7.41
N MET A 113 -1.74 2.01 -6.17
CA MET A 113 -0.67 1.92 -5.18
C MET A 113 0.32 0.81 -5.53
N ILE A 114 -0.15 -0.37 -5.92
CA ILE A 114 0.69 -1.52 -6.29
C ILE A 114 1.58 -1.18 -7.49
N ILE A 115 1.02 -0.64 -8.57
CA ILE A 115 1.78 -0.34 -9.80
C ILE A 115 2.80 0.80 -9.61
N ARG A 116 2.65 1.64 -8.57
CA ARG A 116 3.55 2.75 -8.26
C ARG A 116 4.49 2.40 -7.11
N LEU A 117 3.96 2.23 -5.90
CA LEU A 117 4.77 2.00 -4.70
C LEU A 117 5.26 0.56 -4.58
N GLY A 118 4.43 -0.42 -5.01
CA GLY A 118 4.80 -1.83 -5.01
C GLY A 118 5.94 -2.16 -5.97
N VAL A 119 6.09 -1.38 -7.06
CA VAL A 119 7.23 -1.48 -7.97
C VAL A 119 8.43 -0.67 -7.46
N ARG A 120 8.19 0.54 -6.94
CA ARG A 120 9.25 1.44 -6.48
C ARG A 120 10.04 0.87 -5.30
N ALA A 121 9.35 0.35 -4.28
CA ALA A 121 9.99 -0.06 -3.03
C ALA A 121 11.03 -1.19 -3.22
N PRO A 122 10.74 -2.32 -3.90
CA PRO A 122 11.75 -3.35 -4.15
C PRO A 122 12.94 -2.85 -4.97
N ILE A 123 12.68 -2.01 -5.98
CA ILE A 123 13.74 -1.45 -6.84
C ILE A 123 14.65 -0.56 -6.01
N MET A 124 14.09 0.35 -5.21
CA MET A 124 14.87 1.21 -4.31
C MET A 124 15.74 0.40 -3.36
N MET A 125 15.19 -0.67 -2.75
CA MET A 125 15.96 -1.55 -1.86
C MET A 125 17.11 -2.24 -2.58
N ILE A 126 16.85 -2.86 -3.73
CA ILE A 126 17.85 -3.63 -4.49
C ILE A 126 18.95 -2.72 -5.01
N VAL A 127 18.58 -1.60 -5.64
CA VAL A 127 19.57 -0.71 -6.28
C VAL A 127 20.37 0.03 -5.20
N ALA A 128 19.75 0.52 -4.12
CA ALA A 128 20.48 1.14 -3.01
C ALA A 128 21.44 0.15 -2.34
N TRP A 129 21.05 -1.13 -2.19
CA TRP A 129 21.93 -2.16 -1.66
C TRP A 129 23.11 -2.45 -2.61
N ILE A 130 22.89 -2.53 -3.94
CA ILE A 130 23.95 -2.73 -4.94
C ILE A 130 24.95 -1.57 -4.89
N PHE A 131 24.48 -0.32 -4.84
CA PHE A 131 25.36 0.84 -4.77
C PHE A 131 26.13 0.89 -3.44
N SER A 132 25.48 0.59 -2.33
CA SER A 132 26.14 0.47 -1.03
C SER A 132 27.22 -0.64 -1.02
N PHE A 133 26.94 -1.79 -1.66
CA PHE A 133 27.88 -2.90 -1.76
C PHE A 133 29.10 -2.53 -2.60
N ARG A 134 28.95 -1.71 -3.64
CA ARG A 134 30.07 -1.21 -4.43
C ARG A 134 31.00 -0.26 -3.64
N ILE A 135 30.43 0.53 -2.74
CA ILE A 135 31.20 1.45 -1.89
C ILE A 135 31.94 0.68 -0.79
N SER A 136 31.23 -0.10 0.01
CA SER A 136 31.82 -0.91 1.07
C SER A 136 31.02 -2.19 1.32
N PRO A 137 31.55 -3.37 0.92
CA PRO A 137 30.89 -4.65 1.17
C PRO A 137 30.64 -4.91 2.68
N SER A 138 31.58 -4.52 3.53
CA SER A 138 31.48 -4.73 4.98
C SER A 138 30.33 -3.92 5.61
N ILE A 139 30.12 -2.68 5.14
CA ILE A 139 29.04 -1.81 5.66
C ILE A 139 27.70 -2.24 5.06
N SER A 140 27.67 -2.72 3.81
CA SER A 140 26.44 -3.17 3.17
C SER A 140 25.81 -4.40 3.85
N LEU A 141 26.58 -5.19 4.59
CA LEU A 141 26.06 -6.29 5.43
C LEU A 141 25.15 -5.79 6.55
N VAL A 142 25.36 -4.56 7.04
CA VAL A 142 24.45 -3.94 8.03
C VAL A 142 23.02 -3.85 7.47
N PHE A 143 22.87 -3.46 6.20
CA PHE A 143 21.56 -3.41 5.55
C PHE A 143 20.96 -4.79 5.39
N LEU A 144 21.77 -5.76 4.99
CA LEU A 144 21.33 -7.16 4.83
C LEU A 144 20.86 -7.77 6.15
N ALA A 145 21.43 -7.34 7.29
CA ALA A 145 20.99 -7.75 8.62
C ALA A 145 19.73 -7.01 9.09
N CYS A 146 19.60 -5.71 8.78
CA CYS A 146 18.46 -4.91 9.21
C CYS A 146 17.16 -5.24 8.46
N ILE A 147 17.23 -5.59 7.18
CA ILE A 147 16.05 -5.95 6.37
C ILE A 147 15.28 -7.13 6.97
N PRO A 148 15.91 -8.30 7.27
CA PRO A 148 15.22 -9.41 7.91
C PRO A 148 14.66 -9.06 9.28
N VAL A 149 15.42 -8.33 10.13
CA VAL A 149 14.97 -7.91 11.47
C VAL A 149 13.68 -7.10 11.36
N LEU A 150 13.63 -6.13 10.45
CA LEU A 150 12.42 -5.35 10.20
C LEU A 150 11.30 -6.20 9.62
N ALA A 151 11.59 -7.05 8.63
CA ALA A 151 10.60 -7.93 8.03
C ALA A 151 9.95 -8.86 9.07
N PHE A 152 10.76 -9.51 9.92
CA PHE A 152 10.25 -10.35 11.00
C PHE A 152 9.47 -9.56 12.05
N GLY A 153 9.95 -8.38 12.42
CA GLY A 153 9.25 -7.50 13.35
C GLY A 153 7.89 -7.07 12.83
N LEU A 154 7.82 -6.62 11.57
CA LEU A 154 6.57 -6.19 10.92
C LEU A 154 5.61 -7.35 10.71
N CYS A 155 6.09 -8.51 10.23
CA CYS A 155 5.28 -9.71 10.08
C CYS A 155 4.75 -10.20 11.43
N GLY A 156 5.58 -10.20 12.47
CA GLY A 156 5.16 -10.59 13.82
C GLY A 156 4.07 -9.69 14.38
N LEU A 157 4.19 -8.36 14.20
CA LEU A 157 3.15 -7.39 14.55
C LEU A 157 1.87 -7.65 13.77
N ALA A 158 1.95 -7.86 12.46
CA ALA A 158 0.80 -8.11 11.59
C ALA A 158 0.05 -9.37 12.01
N VAL A 159 0.76 -10.49 12.22
CA VAL A 159 0.18 -11.77 12.65
C VAL A 159 -0.49 -11.66 14.02
N TYR A 160 0.11 -10.91 14.95
CA TYR A 160 -0.48 -10.71 16.27
C TYR A 160 -1.73 -9.83 16.25
N VAL A 161 -1.74 -8.79 15.42
CA VAL A 161 -2.82 -7.79 15.38
C VAL A 161 -4.02 -8.28 14.55
N HIS A 162 -3.80 -9.08 13.52
CA HIS A 162 -4.83 -9.60 12.63
C HIS A 162 -6.05 -10.22 13.37
N PRO A 163 -5.89 -11.19 14.30
CA PRO A 163 -7.03 -11.78 15.01
C PRO A 163 -7.73 -10.80 15.95
N VAL A 164 -7.07 -9.72 16.35
CA VAL A 164 -7.72 -8.66 17.17
C VAL A 164 -8.63 -7.83 16.28
N PHE A 165 -8.19 -7.47 15.07
CA PHE A 165 -9.03 -6.74 14.11
C PHE A 165 -10.24 -7.58 13.66
N GLU A 166 -10.09 -8.87 13.41
CA GLU A 166 -11.23 -9.75 13.11
C GLU A 166 -12.30 -9.67 14.21
N ARG A 167 -11.90 -9.77 15.47
CA ARG A 167 -12.85 -9.62 16.59
C ARG A 167 -13.51 -8.24 16.64
N VAL A 168 -12.75 -7.19 16.35
CA VAL A 168 -13.28 -5.82 16.27
C VAL A 168 -14.35 -5.73 15.19
N PHE A 169 -14.08 -6.23 13.98
CA PHE A 169 -15.06 -6.22 12.88
C PHE A 169 -16.32 -7.02 13.21
N HIS A 170 -16.19 -8.22 13.76
CA HIS A 170 -17.36 -8.98 14.24
C HIS A 170 -18.15 -8.26 15.34
N THR A 171 -17.48 -7.45 16.16
CA THR A 171 -18.18 -6.67 17.19
C THR A 171 -18.86 -5.43 16.57
N TYR A 172 -18.29 -4.86 15.50
CA TYR A 172 -18.94 -3.82 14.70
C TYR A 172 -20.22 -4.33 14.03
N ASP A 173 -20.22 -5.54 13.48
CA ASP A 173 -21.41 -6.16 12.90
C ASP A 173 -22.53 -6.28 13.95
N LYS A 174 -22.19 -6.69 15.19
CA LYS A 174 -23.14 -6.73 16.30
C LYS A 174 -23.65 -5.34 16.69
N LEU A 175 -22.77 -4.32 16.65
CA LEU A 175 -23.17 -2.94 16.90
C LEU A 175 -24.17 -2.45 15.86
N ASN A 176 -23.87 -2.69 14.57
CA ASN A 176 -24.75 -2.30 13.47
C ASN A 176 -26.11 -2.97 13.59
N ASN A 177 -26.15 -4.28 13.90
CA ASN A 177 -27.42 -5.00 14.11
C ASN A 177 -28.22 -4.41 15.28
N VAL A 178 -27.57 -4.05 16.38
CA VAL A 178 -28.26 -3.42 17.53
C VAL A 178 -28.79 -2.02 17.17
N VAL A 179 -28.04 -1.26 16.37
CA VAL A 179 -28.50 0.05 15.88
C VAL A 179 -29.72 -0.11 14.98
N ASP A 180 -29.67 -1.05 14.04
CA ASP A 180 -30.76 -1.32 13.10
C ASP A 180 -32.02 -1.79 13.84
N GLU A 181 -31.89 -2.77 14.76
CA GLU A 181 -32.96 -3.25 15.64
C GLU A 181 -33.59 -2.09 16.43
N ASN A 182 -32.75 -1.22 17.00
CA ASN A 182 -33.24 -0.08 17.76
C ASN A 182 -33.98 0.95 16.90
N LEU A 183 -33.46 1.26 15.70
CA LEU A 183 -34.08 2.22 14.80
C LEU A 183 -35.42 1.71 14.27
N GLN A 184 -35.51 0.43 13.93
CA GLN A 184 -36.76 -0.21 13.49
C GLN A 184 -37.76 -0.31 14.63
N GLY A 185 -37.30 -0.65 15.85
CA GLY A 185 -38.12 -0.78 17.05
C GLY A 185 -38.29 0.48 17.90
N ILE A 186 -37.85 1.66 17.42
CA ILE A 186 -37.79 2.88 18.28
C ILE A 186 -39.10 3.25 18.93
N ARG A 187 -40.23 3.04 18.22
CA ARG A 187 -41.57 3.31 18.77
C ARG A 187 -41.90 2.41 19.96
N VAL A 188 -41.48 1.14 19.90
CA VAL A 188 -41.68 0.14 20.96
C VAL A 188 -40.80 0.52 22.16
N VAL A 189 -39.52 0.83 21.94
CA VAL A 189 -38.60 1.27 23.01
C VAL A 189 -39.17 2.49 23.75
N LYS A 190 -39.72 3.47 23.02
CA LYS A 190 -40.35 4.66 23.57
C LYS A 190 -41.64 4.35 24.33
N SER A 191 -42.50 3.48 23.79
CA SER A 191 -43.76 3.12 24.42
C SER A 191 -43.57 2.41 25.77
N TYR A 192 -42.49 1.60 25.89
CA TYR A 192 -42.19 0.87 27.12
C TYR A 192 -41.15 1.58 28.02
N THR A 193 -40.74 2.80 27.68
CA THR A 193 -39.76 3.61 28.43
C THR A 193 -38.46 2.83 28.72
N ARG A 194 -37.92 2.13 27.68
CA ARG A 194 -36.76 1.24 27.82
C ARG A 194 -35.48 1.83 27.26
N GLU A 195 -35.39 3.16 27.06
CA GLU A 195 -34.24 3.85 26.52
C GLU A 195 -32.95 3.58 27.30
N SER A 196 -33.05 3.58 28.64
CA SER A 196 -31.85 3.33 29.48
C SER A 196 -31.29 1.91 29.31
N HIS A 197 -32.16 0.93 29.04
CA HIS A 197 -31.74 -0.45 28.76
C HIS A 197 -30.98 -0.54 27.40
N GLU A 198 -31.52 0.09 26.38
CA GLU A 198 -30.91 0.09 25.06
C GLU A 198 -29.59 0.88 25.02
N ILE A 199 -29.54 2.02 25.72
CA ILE A 199 -28.28 2.79 25.92
C ILE A 199 -27.21 1.91 26.61
N ALA A 200 -27.59 1.17 27.63
CA ALA A 200 -26.67 0.27 28.33
C ALA A 200 -26.25 -0.92 27.46
N LYS A 201 -27.14 -1.48 26.61
CA LYS A 201 -26.84 -2.53 25.63
C LYS A 201 -25.82 -2.04 24.61
N PHE A 202 -26.06 -0.89 24.01
CA PHE A 202 -25.15 -0.24 23.07
C PHE A 202 -23.79 0.09 23.71
N GLY A 203 -23.81 0.69 24.90
CA GLY A 203 -22.61 1.07 25.64
C GLY A 203 -21.70 -0.11 25.95
N ARG A 204 -22.25 -1.29 26.27
CA ARG A 204 -21.46 -2.52 26.51
C ARG A 204 -20.75 -2.99 25.24
N ILE A 205 -21.38 -2.91 24.08
CA ILE A 205 -20.80 -3.30 22.79
C ILE A 205 -19.72 -2.29 22.39
N SER A 206 -20.04 -1.00 22.46
CA SER A 206 -19.10 0.09 22.18
C SER A 206 -17.85 0.01 23.09
N GLN A 207 -18.01 -0.29 24.38
CA GLN A 207 -16.92 -0.47 25.32
C GLN A 207 -16.03 -1.68 24.97
N ARG A 208 -16.61 -2.75 24.40
CA ARG A 208 -15.85 -3.91 23.93
C ARG A 208 -15.02 -3.53 22.69
N ILE A 209 -15.62 -2.84 21.74
CA ILE A 209 -14.90 -2.31 20.55
C ILE A 209 -13.73 -1.43 21.01
N TYR A 210 -13.98 -0.48 21.91
CA TYR A 210 -12.94 0.39 22.46
C TYR A 210 -11.77 -0.40 23.07
N LYS A 211 -12.05 -1.43 23.88
CA LYS A 211 -11.00 -2.24 24.51
C LYS A 211 -10.18 -3.02 23.49
N ASP A 212 -10.83 -3.65 22.54
CA ASP A 212 -10.17 -4.47 21.52
C ASP A 212 -9.39 -3.57 20.54
N PHE A 213 -9.99 -2.47 20.11
CA PHE A 213 -9.33 -1.50 19.23
C PHE A 213 -8.12 -0.85 19.89
N SER A 214 -8.27 -0.40 21.17
CA SER A 214 -7.15 0.18 21.93
C SER A 214 -6.02 -0.82 22.15
N LYS A 215 -6.34 -2.13 22.28
CA LYS A 215 -5.32 -3.18 22.36
C LYS A 215 -4.58 -3.35 21.04
N ALA A 216 -5.29 -3.38 19.92
CA ALA A 216 -4.70 -3.45 18.59
C ALA A 216 -3.81 -2.24 18.31
N ASP A 217 -4.34 -1.04 18.56
CA ASP A 217 -3.65 0.22 18.31
C ASP A 217 -2.38 0.38 19.15
N ARG A 218 -2.43 -0.04 20.42
CA ARG A 218 -1.24 -0.06 21.30
C ARG A 218 -0.12 -0.93 20.74
N VAL A 219 -0.46 -2.09 20.18
CA VAL A 219 0.54 -2.98 19.55
C VAL A 219 1.03 -2.38 18.25
N MET A 220 0.14 -1.82 17.43
CA MET A 220 0.53 -1.14 16.18
C MET A 220 1.39 0.10 16.43
N SER A 221 1.15 0.82 17.53
CA SER A 221 1.98 1.98 17.91
C SER A 221 3.45 1.60 18.16
N PHE A 222 3.74 0.32 18.44
CA PHE A 222 5.10 -0.17 18.58
C PHE A 222 5.88 -0.27 17.25
N ASN A 223 5.13 -0.22 16.12
CA ASN A 223 5.74 -0.24 14.78
C ASN A 223 6.72 0.93 14.58
N ASN A 224 6.31 2.15 14.94
CA ASN A 224 7.13 3.34 14.72
C ASN A 224 8.42 3.34 15.58
N PRO A 225 8.40 3.06 16.89
CA PRO A 225 9.62 2.84 17.68
C PRO A 225 10.55 1.76 17.11
N LEU A 226 10.00 0.61 16.70
CA LEU A 226 10.80 -0.47 16.10
C LEU A 226 11.56 0.01 14.85
N MET A 227 10.87 0.72 13.97
CA MET A 227 11.47 1.31 12.78
C MET A 227 12.58 2.31 13.15
N MET A 228 12.31 3.23 14.10
CA MET A 228 13.26 4.24 14.52
C MET A 228 14.51 3.63 15.18
N VAL A 229 14.36 2.59 15.97
CA VAL A 229 15.50 1.86 16.55
C VAL A 229 16.36 1.26 15.44
N CYS A 230 15.77 0.59 14.45
CA CYS A 230 16.52 0.06 13.31
C CYS A 230 17.24 1.15 12.51
N VAL A 231 16.60 2.31 12.30
CA VAL A 231 17.22 3.48 11.64
C VAL A 231 18.44 3.93 12.42
N TYR A 232 18.28 4.24 13.70
CA TYR A 232 19.37 4.78 14.51
C TYR A 232 20.50 3.79 14.73
N VAL A 233 20.18 2.52 14.97
CA VAL A 233 21.21 1.46 15.08
C VAL A 233 21.98 1.33 13.78
N SER A 234 21.31 1.32 12.63
CA SER A 234 21.97 1.28 11.33
C SER A 234 22.86 2.51 11.13
N MET A 235 22.37 3.71 11.42
CA MET A 235 23.17 4.93 11.31
C MET A 235 24.41 4.93 12.20
N ILE A 236 24.26 4.49 13.45
CA ILE A 236 25.39 4.40 14.41
C ILE A 236 26.44 3.40 13.91
N LEU A 237 26.00 2.22 13.45
CA LEU A 237 26.90 1.20 12.92
C LEU A 237 27.64 1.67 11.67
N ILE A 238 26.91 2.29 10.72
CA ILE A 238 27.49 2.83 9.49
C ILE A 238 28.48 3.96 9.82
N ALA A 239 28.09 4.88 10.69
CA ALA A 239 28.98 5.98 11.09
C ALA A 239 30.23 5.44 11.79
N TRP A 240 30.11 4.49 12.72
CA TRP A 240 31.26 3.91 13.42
C TRP A 240 32.18 3.13 12.51
N MET A 241 31.62 2.18 11.71
CA MET A 241 32.42 1.38 10.78
C MET A 241 33.03 2.25 9.67
N GLY A 242 32.27 3.20 9.14
CA GLY A 242 32.73 4.13 8.10
C GLY A 242 33.81 5.06 8.61
N SER A 243 33.64 5.69 9.78
CA SER A 243 34.69 6.56 10.37
C SER A 243 35.98 5.79 10.62
N LYS A 244 35.90 4.53 11.10
CA LYS A 244 37.09 3.68 11.28
C LYS A 244 37.80 3.39 9.96
N GLN A 245 37.06 3.15 8.87
CA GLN A 245 37.64 2.94 7.52
C GLN A 245 38.23 4.23 6.95
N ILE A 246 37.59 5.38 7.14
CA ILE A 246 38.07 6.69 6.70
C ILE A 246 39.38 7.06 7.40
N VAL A 247 39.47 6.87 8.72
CA VAL A 247 40.71 7.10 9.47
C VAL A 247 41.84 6.20 8.99
N ALA A 248 41.53 4.94 8.68
CA ALA A 248 42.51 3.99 8.18
C ALA A 248 42.98 4.32 6.73
N SER A 249 42.11 4.85 5.87
CA SER A 249 42.42 5.25 4.50
C SER A 249 43.01 6.65 4.38
N GLY A 250 42.99 7.45 5.45
CA GLY A 250 43.39 8.86 5.42
C GLY A 250 42.51 9.71 4.50
N ASN A 251 41.23 9.34 4.33
CA ASN A 251 40.27 9.96 3.42
C ASN A 251 40.72 9.95 1.93
N ASN A 252 41.44 8.93 1.53
CA ASN A 252 41.92 8.76 0.15
C ASN A 252 41.08 7.69 -0.56
N ALA A 253 40.40 8.09 -1.63
CA ALA A 253 39.54 7.20 -2.44
C ALA A 253 40.28 5.98 -3.04
N ALA A 254 41.60 6.08 -3.26
CA ALA A 254 42.39 4.98 -3.76
C ALA A 254 42.73 3.92 -2.68
N LEU A 255 42.65 4.30 -1.39
CA LEU A 255 43.03 3.44 -0.26
C LEU A 255 41.82 2.93 0.54
N GLY A 256 40.64 3.48 0.31
CA GLY A 256 39.42 3.06 1.00
C GLY A 256 38.30 4.07 0.99
N LEU A 257 37.49 4.08 2.05
CA LEU A 257 36.28 4.89 2.15
C LEU A 257 36.62 6.38 2.32
N THR A 258 35.83 7.24 1.69
CA THR A 258 35.90 8.70 1.80
C THR A 258 34.75 9.27 2.65
N THR A 259 34.83 10.56 2.98
CA THR A 259 33.75 11.27 3.68
C THR A 259 32.50 11.39 2.80
N GLY A 260 32.66 11.57 1.49
CA GLY A 260 31.57 11.55 0.53
C GLY A 260 30.85 10.22 0.48
N ASP A 261 31.64 9.12 0.42
CA ASP A 261 31.10 7.75 0.43
C ASP A 261 30.30 7.46 1.72
N LEU A 262 30.78 7.89 2.89
CA LEU A 262 30.05 7.75 4.15
C LEU A 262 28.70 8.46 4.10
N THR A 263 28.66 9.67 3.54
CA THR A 263 27.41 10.43 3.37
C THR A 263 26.44 9.73 2.46
N ALA A 264 26.92 9.14 1.36
CA ALA A 264 26.09 8.33 0.45
C ALA A 264 25.54 7.09 1.15
N LEU A 265 26.36 6.35 1.91
CA LEU A 265 25.95 5.16 2.67
C LEU A 265 24.85 5.47 3.69
N VAL A 266 24.96 6.58 4.43
CA VAL A 266 23.92 7.05 5.35
C VAL A 266 22.61 7.34 4.61
N THR A 267 22.70 7.98 3.44
CA THR A 267 21.54 8.28 2.62
C THR A 267 20.88 6.99 2.08
N TYR A 268 21.67 6.02 1.61
CA TYR A 268 21.15 4.72 1.20
C TYR A 268 20.46 3.96 2.33
N ALA A 269 21.00 4.06 3.57
CA ALA A 269 20.34 3.50 4.73
C ALA A 269 18.91 4.05 4.89
N MET A 270 18.77 5.36 4.84
CA MET A 270 17.47 6.02 4.93
C MET A 270 16.52 5.62 3.79
N GLN A 271 17.03 5.54 2.56
CA GLN A 271 16.24 5.13 1.40
C GLN A 271 15.75 3.68 1.51
N ILE A 272 16.58 2.75 1.95
CA ILE A 272 16.22 1.33 2.17
C ILE A 272 15.11 1.24 3.23
N LEU A 273 15.26 1.94 4.34
CA LEU A 273 14.28 1.93 5.43
C LEU A 273 12.94 2.55 5.01
N MET A 274 12.96 3.67 4.27
CA MET A 274 11.76 4.26 3.67
C MET A 274 11.09 3.32 2.68
N ALA A 275 11.86 2.61 1.84
CA ALA A 275 11.34 1.61 0.92
C ALA A 275 10.63 0.46 1.66
N MET A 276 11.16 0.02 2.81
CA MET A 276 10.51 -0.97 3.67
C MET A 276 9.17 -0.47 4.21
N MET A 277 9.09 0.80 4.65
CA MET A 277 7.82 1.39 5.09
C MET A 277 6.79 1.43 3.95
N MET A 278 7.21 1.82 2.74
CA MET A 278 6.34 1.82 1.56
C MET A 278 5.83 0.42 1.24
N LEU A 279 6.69 -0.59 1.32
CA LEU A 279 6.31 -1.99 1.07
C LEU A 279 5.30 -2.49 2.10
N SER A 280 5.48 -2.15 3.38
CA SER A 280 4.52 -2.45 4.45
C SER A 280 3.15 -1.82 4.17
N MET A 281 3.11 -0.56 3.72
CA MET A 281 1.87 0.13 3.37
C MET A 281 1.15 -0.53 2.19
N VAL A 282 1.89 -0.94 1.15
CA VAL A 282 1.35 -1.70 0.01
C VAL A 282 0.75 -3.02 0.48
N PHE A 283 1.44 -3.74 1.36
CA PHE A 283 0.97 -5.01 1.90
C PHE A 283 -0.36 -4.87 2.67
N VAL A 284 -0.46 -3.87 3.53
CA VAL A 284 -1.72 -3.57 4.25
C VAL A 284 -2.85 -3.25 3.27
N MET A 285 -2.57 -2.44 2.23
CA MET A 285 -3.58 -2.10 1.22
C MET A 285 -4.03 -3.32 0.42
N CYS A 286 -3.13 -4.25 0.12
CA CYS A 286 -3.49 -5.53 -0.53
C CYS A 286 -4.45 -6.34 0.34
N ILE A 287 -4.21 -6.44 1.65
CA ILE A 287 -5.09 -7.17 2.59
C ILE A 287 -6.48 -6.53 2.62
N ILE A 288 -6.56 -5.20 2.75
CA ILE A 288 -7.84 -4.48 2.80
C ILE A 288 -8.62 -4.67 1.50
N SER A 289 -7.96 -4.62 0.36
CA SER A 289 -8.61 -4.75 -0.94
C SER A 289 -8.96 -6.18 -1.33
N GLN A 290 -8.38 -7.19 -0.68
CA GLN A 290 -8.69 -8.59 -0.93
C GLN A 290 -10.18 -8.89 -0.71
N ALA A 291 -10.76 -8.43 0.39
CA ALA A 291 -12.17 -8.62 0.69
C ALA A 291 -13.10 -7.98 -0.37
N SER A 292 -12.73 -6.78 -0.86
CA SER A 292 -13.45 -6.13 -1.97
C SER A 292 -13.30 -6.90 -3.28
N ALA A 293 -12.11 -7.44 -3.56
CA ALA A 293 -11.86 -8.27 -4.74
C ALA A 293 -12.71 -9.55 -4.71
N GLU A 294 -12.77 -10.23 -3.58
CA GLU A 294 -13.57 -11.45 -3.41
C GLU A 294 -15.05 -11.19 -3.67
N ARG A 295 -15.61 -10.08 -3.14
CA ARG A 295 -17.00 -9.71 -3.39
C ARG A 295 -17.30 -9.40 -4.85
N ILE A 296 -16.38 -8.71 -5.54
CA ILE A 296 -16.50 -8.43 -6.97
C ILE A 296 -16.41 -9.72 -7.79
N CYS A 297 -15.44 -10.59 -7.47
CA CYS A 297 -15.31 -11.89 -8.12
C CYS A 297 -16.56 -12.78 -7.95
N GLN A 298 -17.24 -12.69 -6.80
CA GLN A 298 -18.52 -13.40 -6.62
C GLN A 298 -19.58 -12.97 -7.63
N VAL A 299 -19.68 -11.66 -7.94
CA VAL A 299 -20.63 -11.16 -8.95
C VAL A 299 -20.20 -11.57 -10.35
N LEU A 300 -18.93 -11.40 -10.69
CA LEU A 300 -18.42 -11.70 -12.02
C LEU A 300 -18.49 -13.20 -12.37
N ASN A 301 -18.31 -14.07 -11.38
CA ASN A 301 -18.35 -15.51 -11.55
C ASN A 301 -19.76 -16.11 -11.40
N GLU A 302 -20.75 -15.33 -10.97
CA GLU A 302 -22.12 -15.81 -10.81
C GLU A 302 -22.73 -16.05 -12.20
N GLU A 303 -23.32 -17.23 -12.39
CA GLU A 303 -24.01 -17.58 -13.64
C GLU A 303 -25.50 -17.34 -13.53
N SER A 304 -26.11 -16.80 -14.60
CA SER A 304 -27.56 -16.61 -14.65
C SER A 304 -28.26 -17.97 -14.60
N THR A 305 -29.24 -18.11 -13.72
CA THR A 305 -30.05 -19.32 -13.63
C THR A 305 -31.01 -19.49 -14.81
N VAL A 306 -31.21 -18.40 -15.59
CA VAL A 306 -32.04 -18.42 -16.80
C VAL A 306 -31.11 -18.29 -18.00
N THR A 307 -30.99 -19.37 -18.76
CA THR A 307 -30.17 -19.42 -19.98
C THR A 307 -31.06 -19.70 -21.19
N ASN A 308 -30.70 -19.14 -22.34
CA ASN A 308 -31.37 -19.48 -23.57
C ASN A 308 -31.16 -20.94 -23.95
N PRO A 309 -32.19 -21.68 -24.42
CA PRO A 309 -32.03 -23.03 -24.91
C PRO A 309 -31.10 -23.05 -26.14
N ALA A 310 -30.45 -24.21 -26.37
CA ALA A 310 -29.53 -24.41 -27.48
C ALA A 310 -30.12 -24.05 -28.87
N ASN A 311 -31.45 -24.26 -29.02
CA ASN A 311 -32.23 -23.90 -30.22
C ASN A 311 -33.41 -23.01 -29.82
N PRO A 312 -33.23 -21.71 -29.67
CA PRO A 312 -34.31 -20.81 -29.28
C PRO A 312 -35.33 -20.68 -30.43
N ILE A 313 -36.60 -20.78 -30.10
CA ILE A 313 -37.69 -20.49 -31.05
C ILE A 313 -37.71 -18.96 -31.28
N LYS A 314 -37.54 -18.52 -32.51
CA LYS A 314 -37.70 -17.10 -32.84
C LYS A 314 -39.18 -16.72 -32.66
N ALA A 315 -39.47 -15.89 -31.64
CA ALA A 315 -40.79 -15.34 -31.47
C ALA A 315 -41.11 -14.45 -32.70
N VAL A 316 -42.23 -14.73 -33.35
CA VAL A 316 -42.73 -13.90 -34.45
C VAL A 316 -43.69 -12.86 -33.86
N SER A 317 -43.71 -11.64 -34.43
CA SER A 317 -44.40 -10.47 -33.88
C SER A 317 -45.94 -10.60 -33.74
N TYR A 318 -46.52 -11.68 -34.27
CA TYR A 318 -47.96 -12.00 -34.18
C TYR A 318 -48.28 -13.19 -33.28
N THR A 319 -47.30 -13.78 -32.59
CA THR A 319 -47.58 -14.76 -31.54
C THR A 319 -48.15 -14.02 -30.33
N HIS A 320 -49.45 -14.04 -30.17
CA HIS A 320 -50.07 -13.58 -28.94
C HIS A 320 -49.73 -14.55 -27.81
N LEU A 321 -49.08 -14.09 -26.78
CA LEU A 321 -49.04 -14.75 -25.47
C LEU A 321 -50.43 -14.59 -24.86
N THR A 322 -51.38 -15.44 -25.28
CA THR A 322 -52.65 -15.54 -24.57
C THR A 322 -52.43 -16.33 -23.30
N LEU A 323 -52.65 -15.67 -22.16
CA LEU A 323 -52.79 -16.37 -20.89
C LEU A 323 -53.93 -17.38 -21.06
N PRO A 324 -53.76 -18.68 -20.69
CA PRO A 324 -54.86 -19.60 -20.59
C PRO A 324 -55.85 -19.05 -19.58
N THR A 325 -57.07 -18.78 -20.04
CA THR A 325 -58.25 -18.43 -19.22
C THR A 325 -58.64 -19.60 -18.35
#